data_1df170aea6158ab5c8f2298f510a5d44
#
_entry.id   1df170aea6158ab5c8f2298f510a5d44
#
_cell.length_a   1.000
_cell.length_b   1.000
_cell.length_c   1.000
_cell.angle_alpha   90.00
_cell.angle_beta   90.00
_cell.angle_gamma   90.00
#
_symmetry.space_group_name_H-M   'P 1'
#
loop_
_entity.id
_entity.type
_entity.pdbx_description
1 polymer ?
#
loop_
_entity_poly.entity_id
_entity_poly.type
_entity_poly.pdbx_seq_one_letter_code
_entity_poly.pdbx_strand_id
1 'polypeptide(L)'
;YDFAEIIPVSALRAQNLDTVLDQIFKYLPYGPMFYDEDTITDQPQRQIVAEMIREKALRCLDEEIPHGIAVAIDQMKERKGGGMFDIDATIICERDSHKGIIIGKGGSMLKRIGSEARRDIENMLEAKVNLQLWVKVKKDWRDSDFLMKNFGYDKKEID
;
A
#
# COMPACT_ATOMS: atom_id res chain seq x y z
N TYR A 1 -25.94 -20.78 7.16
CA TYR A 1 -25.96 -19.43 7.76
C TYR A 1 -27.11 -18.64 7.16
N ASP A 2 -27.82 -17.87 7.99
CA ASP A 2 -28.96 -17.07 7.55
C ASP A 2 -28.43 -15.70 7.08
N PHE A 3 -28.16 -15.58 5.78
CA PHE A 3 -27.70 -14.33 5.19
C PHE A 3 -28.87 -13.38 4.94
N ALA A 4 -28.69 -12.10 5.22
CA ALA A 4 -29.71 -11.09 4.94
C ALA A 4 -29.98 -10.98 3.42
N GLU A 5 -28.95 -11.06 2.59
CA GLU A 5 -29.07 -11.05 1.11
C GLU A 5 -27.91 -11.85 0.49
N ILE A 6 -28.15 -12.42 -0.71
CA ILE A 6 -27.12 -13.09 -1.51
C ILE A 6 -27.16 -12.46 -2.90
N ILE A 7 -26.11 -11.75 -3.29
CA ILE A 7 -26.04 -11.00 -4.54
C ILE A 7 -24.91 -11.51 -5.41
N PRO A 8 -25.16 -12.10 -6.58
CA PRO A 8 -24.12 -12.46 -7.51
C PRO A 8 -23.51 -11.21 -8.16
N VAL A 9 -22.19 -11.02 -8.03
CA VAL A 9 -21.49 -9.83 -8.54
C VAL A 9 -20.28 -10.19 -9.39
N SER A 10 -19.94 -9.29 -10.30
CA SER A 10 -18.66 -9.31 -10.99
C SER A 10 -18.03 -7.92 -10.90
N ALA A 11 -17.06 -7.74 -10.04
CA ALA A 11 -16.33 -6.48 -9.91
C ALA A 11 -15.63 -6.10 -11.22
N LEU A 12 -15.00 -7.07 -11.89
CA LEU A 12 -14.31 -6.85 -13.17
C LEU A 12 -15.24 -6.33 -14.29
N ARG A 13 -16.51 -6.77 -14.30
CA ARG A 13 -17.52 -6.41 -15.32
C ARG A 13 -18.49 -5.36 -14.83
N ALA A 14 -18.31 -4.83 -13.63
CA ALA A 14 -19.23 -3.90 -12.95
C ALA A 14 -20.69 -4.39 -12.92
N GLN A 15 -20.90 -5.72 -12.85
CA GLN A 15 -22.27 -6.30 -12.82
C GLN A 15 -22.79 -6.33 -11.38
N ASN A 16 -24.03 -5.87 -11.19
CA ASN A 16 -24.78 -5.85 -9.93
C ASN A 16 -24.09 -5.05 -8.80
N LEU A 17 -23.18 -4.12 -9.10
CA LEU A 17 -22.55 -3.26 -8.09
C LEU A 17 -23.55 -2.31 -7.47
N ASP A 18 -24.46 -1.71 -8.27
CA ASP A 18 -25.51 -0.83 -7.78
C ASP A 18 -26.44 -1.57 -6.80
N THR A 19 -26.80 -2.82 -7.11
CA THR A 19 -27.62 -3.65 -6.21
C THR A 19 -26.90 -3.88 -4.86
N VAL A 20 -25.57 -4.08 -4.87
CA VAL A 20 -24.79 -4.19 -3.61
C VAL A 20 -24.87 -2.90 -2.82
N LEU A 21 -24.67 -1.75 -3.47
CA LEU A 21 -24.76 -0.44 -2.82
C LEU A 21 -26.15 -0.20 -2.22
N ASP A 22 -27.21 -0.47 -2.98
CA ASP A 22 -28.59 -0.33 -2.51
C ASP A 22 -28.86 -1.17 -1.26
N GLN A 23 -28.37 -2.42 -1.23
CA GLN A 23 -28.54 -3.28 -0.06
C GLN A 23 -27.67 -2.82 1.12
N ILE A 24 -26.44 -2.34 0.89
CA ILE A 24 -25.61 -1.75 1.96
C ILE A 24 -26.36 -0.56 2.57
N PHE A 25 -26.86 0.39 1.78
CA PHE A 25 -27.59 1.54 2.29
C PHE A 25 -28.88 1.14 3.03
N LYS A 26 -29.57 0.10 2.60
CA LYS A 26 -30.77 -0.42 3.28
C LYS A 26 -30.49 -0.92 4.70
N TYR A 27 -29.33 -1.51 4.92
CA TYR A 27 -28.95 -2.10 6.21
C TYR A 27 -28.07 -1.18 7.09
N LEU A 28 -27.55 -0.08 6.55
CA LEU A 28 -26.79 0.88 7.34
C LEU A 28 -27.72 1.66 8.29
N PRO A 29 -27.40 1.73 9.60
CA PRO A 29 -28.13 2.59 10.51
C PRO A 29 -27.82 4.06 10.24
N TYR A 30 -28.80 4.93 10.51
CA TYR A 30 -28.54 6.37 10.57
C TYR A 30 -27.65 6.67 11.78
N GLY A 31 -26.60 7.46 11.55
CA GLY A 31 -25.63 7.85 12.58
C GLY A 31 -24.96 9.18 12.27
N PRO A 32 -24.19 9.73 13.23
CA PRO A 32 -23.37 10.90 12.96
C PRO A 32 -22.29 10.56 11.92
N MET A 33 -21.85 11.57 11.18
CA MET A 33 -20.66 11.43 10.31
C MET A 33 -19.44 11.20 11.19
N PHE A 34 -18.70 10.13 10.93
CA PHE A 34 -17.45 9.81 11.63
C PHE A 34 -16.25 10.52 11.01
N TYR A 35 -16.34 10.89 9.74
CA TYR A 35 -15.31 11.61 8.97
C TYR A 35 -15.95 12.81 8.29
N ASP A 36 -15.20 13.89 8.14
CA ASP A 36 -15.61 15.05 7.35
C ASP A 36 -15.71 14.67 5.86
N GLU A 37 -16.57 15.39 5.09
CA GLU A 37 -16.77 15.11 3.66
C GLU A 37 -15.50 15.18 2.82
N ASP A 38 -14.51 15.98 3.26
CA ASP A 38 -13.21 16.16 2.60
C ASP A 38 -12.16 15.12 3.06
N THR A 39 -12.47 14.28 4.05
CA THR A 39 -11.53 13.28 4.57
C THR A 39 -11.54 12.04 3.68
N ILE A 40 -10.54 11.89 2.83
CA ILE A 40 -10.38 10.74 1.93
C ILE A 40 -9.89 9.51 2.72
N THR A 41 -9.05 9.70 3.75
CA THR A 41 -8.47 8.64 4.57
C THR A 41 -7.95 9.20 5.90
N ASP A 42 -8.00 8.40 6.95
CA ASP A 42 -7.41 8.68 8.25
C ASP A 42 -5.95 8.20 8.37
N GLN A 43 -5.47 7.52 7.33
CA GLN A 43 -4.10 7.00 7.31
C GLN A 43 -3.07 8.12 7.14
N PRO A 44 -1.96 8.10 7.92
CA PRO A 44 -0.86 9.03 7.71
C PRO A 44 -0.31 8.97 6.29
N GLN A 45 -0.02 10.11 5.67
CA GLN A 45 0.55 10.18 4.30
C GLN A 45 1.73 9.21 4.11
N ARG A 46 2.55 9.04 5.14
CA ARG A 46 3.68 8.11 5.14
C ARG A 46 3.27 6.66 4.91
N GLN A 47 2.14 6.23 5.47
CA GLN A 47 1.61 4.89 5.29
C GLN A 47 1.04 4.71 3.89
N ILE A 48 0.33 5.70 3.36
CA ILE A 48 -0.18 5.69 1.99
C ILE A 48 0.98 5.56 0.99
N VAL A 49 2.06 6.33 1.18
CA VAL A 49 3.26 6.25 0.36
C VAL A 49 3.90 4.85 0.42
N ALA A 50 3.97 4.22 1.60
CA ALA A 50 4.48 2.86 1.74
C ALA A 50 3.63 1.86 0.95
N GLU A 51 2.29 1.95 1.04
CA GLU A 51 1.38 1.08 0.29
C GLU A 51 1.44 1.33 -1.23
N MET A 52 1.60 2.56 -1.69
CA MET A 52 1.82 2.86 -3.11
C MET A 52 3.09 2.19 -3.64
N ILE A 53 4.19 2.24 -2.89
CA ILE A 53 5.44 1.54 -3.27
C ILE A 53 5.22 0.03 -3.27
N ARG A 54 4.53 -0.51 -2.26
CA ARG A 54 4.22 -1.93 -2.16
C ARG A 54 3.35 -2.40 -3.32
N GLU A 55 2.33 -1.66 -3.69
CA GLU A 55 1.47 -1.95 -4.85
C GLU A 55 2.30 -2.06 -6.15
N LYS A 56 3.21 -1.12 -6.42
CA LYS A 56 4.05 -1.18 -7.62
C LYS A 56 5.00 -2.36 -7.57
N ALA A 57 5.56 -2.66 -6.40
CA ALA A 57 6.39 -3.85 -6.25
C ALA A 57 5.59 -5.13 -6.53
N LEU A 58 4.37 -5.27 -6.00
CA LEU A 58 3.49 -6.41 -6.27
C LEU A 58 3.15 -6.56 -7.75
N ARG A 59 2.85 -5.46 -8.44
CA ARG A 59 2.53 -5.47 -9.88
C ARG A 59 3.73 -5.78 -10.78
N CYS A 60 4.93 -5.42 -10.35
CA CYS A 60 6.17 -5.65 -11.12
C CYS A 60 6.80 -7.02 -10.87
N LEU A 61 6.50 -7.64 -9.73
CA LEU A 61 7.10 -8.89 -9.28
C LEU A 61 6.09 -10.04 -9.47
N ASP A 62 5.96 -10.57 -10.69
CA ASP A 62 5.03 -11.67 -10.99
C ASP A 62 5.19 -12.87 -10.03
N GLU A 63 4.06 -13.53 -9.76
CA GLU A 63 3.77 -14.84 -9.15
C GLU A 63 4.58 -15.34 -7.92
N GLU A 64 5.88 -15.09 -7.78
CA GLU A 64 6.70 -15.78 -6.76
C GLU A 64 6.95 -15.01 -5.45
N ILE A 65 6.78 -13.67 -5.42
CA ILE A 65 7.16 -12.85 -4.26
C ILE A 65 6.03 -12.03 -3.62
N PRO A 66 4.84 -11.86 -4.22
CA PRO A 66 3.88 -10.84 -3.80
C PRO A 66 3.53 -10.85 -2.32
N HIS A 67 3.40 -12.02 -1.72
CA HIS A 67 2.91 -12.19 -0.34
C HIS A 67 3.98 -12.06 0.75
N GLY A 68 5.24 -11.85 0.40
CA GLY A 68 6.37 -11.83 1.33
C GLY A 68 7.13 -10.51 1.38
N ILE A 69 6.52 -9.39 0.96
CA ILE A 69 7.14 -8.07 1.01
C ILE A 69 6.38 -7.09 1.89
N ALA A 70 7.13 -6.25 2.60
CA ALA A 70 6.65 -5.05 3.27
C ALA A 70 7.46 -3.84 2.81
N VAL A 71 6.94 -2.65 3.05
CA VAL A 71 7.65 -1.40 2.77
C VAL A 71 7.70 -0.56 4.03
N ALA A 72 8.89 -0.16 4.42
CA ALA A 72 9.12 0.80 5.49
C ALA A 72 9.59 2.13 4.89
N ILE A 73 8.97 3.23 5.31
CA ILE A 73 9.46 4.56 5.00
C ILE A 73 10.49 4.93 6.06
N ASP A 74 11.76 4.97 5.69
CA ASP A 74 12.84 5.33 6.61
C ASP A 74 12.84 6.84 6.88
N GLN A 75 12.66 7.65 5.81
CA GLN A 75 12.54 9.09 5.87
C GLN A 75 11.48 9.59 4.88
N MET A 76 10.71 10.61 5.30
CA MET A 76 9.85 11.41 4.43
C MET A 76 9.90 12.85 4.93
N LYS A 77 10.44 13.76 4.12
CA LYS A 77 10.66 15.16 4.51
C LYS A 77 10.46 16.10 3.33
N GLU A 78 9.67 17.12 3.54
CA GLU A 78 9.56 18.21 2.60
C GLU A 78 10.80 19.11 2.67
N ARG A 79 11.34 19.50 1.52
CA ARG A 79 12.48 20.41 1.44
C ARG A 79 12.07 21.83 1.83
N LYS A 80 13.01 22.56 2.40
CA LYS A 80 12.84 24.00 2.70
C LYS A 80 12.51 24.73 1.39
N GLY A 81 11.38 25.43 1.37
CA GLY A 81 10.88 26.13 0.18
C GLY A 81 9.66 25.49 -0.45
N GLY A 82 9.25 24.30 0.01
CA GLY A 82 8.06 23.59 -0.44
C GLY A 82 8.20 22.91 -1.81
N GLY A 83 7.17 22.16 -2.19
CA GLY A 83 7.02 21.60 -3.54
C GLY A 83 7.93 20.42 -3.90
N MET A 84 8.76 19.92 -2.97
CA MET A 84 9.60 18.72 -3.19
C MET A 84 9.80 17.93 -1.91
N PHE A 85 9.57 16.62 -1.99
CA PHE A 85 9.80 15.67 -0.89
C PHE A 85 11.04 14.81 -1.16
N ASP A 86 11.86 14.60 -0.13
CA ASP A 86 12.86 13.54 -0.07
C ASP A 86 12.25 12.35 0.68
N ILE A 87 12.18 11.20 0.00
CA ILE A 87 11.59 9.98 0.54
C ILE A 87 12.60 8.84 0.39
N ASP A 88 13.01 8.28 1.53
CA ASP A 88 13.82 7.07 1.60
C ASP A 88 12.93 5.93 2.09
N ALA A 89 12.88 4.84 1.32
CA ALA A 89 12.06 3.68 1.65
C ALA A 89 12.82 2.37 1.45
N THR A 90 12.52 1.39 2.28
CA THR A 90 13.11 0.06 2.22
C THR A 90 12.03 -0.98 1.92
N ILE A 91 12.19 -1.71 0.82
CA ILE A 91 11.41 -2.91 0.52
C ILE A 91 12.04 -4.08 1.31
N ILE A 92 11.22 -4.74 2.11
CA ILE A 92 11.63 -5.83 3.00
C ILE A 92 11.12 -7.13 2.41
N CYS A 93 12.00 -8.13 2.31
CA CYS A 93 11.68 -9.48 1.86
C CYS A 93 12.27 -10.52 2.81
N GLU A 94 11.81 -11.77 2.72
CA GLU A 94 12.24 -12.84 3.65
C GLU A 94 13.52 -13.55 3.24
N ARG A 95 13.86 -13.59 1.94
CA ARG A 95 14.95 -14.43 1.41
C ARG A 95 15.88 -13.62 0.50
N ASP A 96 17.15 -14.02 0.45
CA ASP A 96 18.13 -13.40 -0.45
C ASP A 96 17.78 -13.61 -1.93
N SER A 97 17.17 -14.76 -2.30
CA SER A 97 16.63 -14.98 -3.64
C SER A 97 15.60 -13.94 -4.04
N HIS A 98 14.68 -13.60 -3.14
CA HIS A 98 13.69 -12.54 -3.35
C HIS A 98 14.35 -11.18 -3.54
N LYS A 99 15.38 -10.86 -2.74
CA LYS A 99 16.14 -9.62 -2.88
C LYS A 99 16.74 -9.49 -4.28
N GLY A 100 17.32 -10.58 -4.80
CA GLY A 100 17.87 -10.59 -6.16
C GLY A 100 16.83 -10.28 -7.24
N ILE A 101 15.63 -10.87 -7.13
CA ILE A 101 14.52 -10.64 -8.06
C ILE A 101 13.99 -9.20 -7.96
N ILE A 102 13.81 -8.68 -6.73
CA ILE A 102 13.33 -7.29 -6.51
C ILE A 102 14.32 -6.27 -7.07
N ILE A 103 15.61 -6.50 -6.95
CA ILE A 103 16.64 -5.63 -7.53
C ILE A 103 16.65 -5.76 -9.06
N GLY A 104 16.60 -7.00 -9.55
CA GLY A 104 16.69 -7.31 -10.97
C GLY A 104 18.10 -7.12 -11.53
N LYS A 105 18.30 -7.50 -12.80
CA LYS A 105 19.59 -7.38 -13.48
C LYS A 105 20.03 -5.91 -13.55
N GLY A 106 21.17 -5.59 -12.94
CA GLY A 106 21.69 -4.22 -12.90
C GLY A 106 20.75 -3.21 -12.22
N GLY A 107 19.86 -3.64 -11.33
CA GLY A 107 18.92 -2.76 -10.64
C GLY A 107 17.68 -2.37 -11.46
N SER A 108 17.46 -3.00 -12.62
CA SER A 108 16.38 -2.62 -13.56
C SER A 108 14.99 -2.73 -12.97
N MET A 109 14.71 -3.80 -12.20
CA MET A 109 13.40 -4.01 -11.59
C MET A 109 13.13 -2.98 -10.49
N LEU A 110 14.09 -2.76 -9.59
CA LEU A 110 13.97 -1.75 -8.53
C LEU A 110 13.80 -0.34 -9.09
N LYS A 111 14.51 -0.02 -10.19
CA LYS A 111 14.34 1.25 -10.90
C LYS A 111 12.94 1.40 -11.50
N ARG A 112 12.37 0.33 -12.07
CA ARG A 112 11.01 0.33 -12.61
C ARG A 112 9.99 0.58 -11.50
N ILE A 113 10.06 -0.19 -10.42
CA ILE A 113 9.21 -0.02 -9.23
C ILE A 113 9.27 1.43 -8.73
N GLY A 114 10.48 1.97 -8.54
CA GLY A 114 10.67 3.33 -8.06
C GLY A 114 10.13 4.40 -9.00
N SER A 115 10.26 4.20 -10.31
CA SER A 115 9.76 5.16 -11.31
C SER A 115 8.23 5.20 -11.35
N GLU A 116 7.58 4.03 -11.29
CA GLU A 116 6.11 3.93 -11.26
C GLU A 116 5.54 4.47 -9.94
N ALA A 117 6.14 4.09 -8.80
CA ALA A 117 5.72 4.59 -7.49
C ALA A 117 5.89 6.11 -7.36
N ARG A 118 7.05 6.65 -7.80
CA ARG A 118 7.31 8.08 -7.74
C ARG A 118 6.25 8.89 -8.46
N ARG A 119 5.84 8.47 -9.66
CA ARG A 119 4.82 9.18 -10.44
C ARG A 119 3.50 9.29 -9.68
N ASP A 120 3.06 8.20 -9.07
CA ASP A 120 1.78 8.17 -8.37
C ASP A 120 1.86 8.92 -7.02
N ILE A 121 3.01 8.86 -6.33
CA ILE A 121 3.27 9.64 -5.12
C ILE A 121 3.33 11.15 -5.44
N GLU A 122 3.96 11.56 -6.56
CA GLU A 122 3.97 12.95 -7.02
C GLU A 122 2.55 13.48 -7.27
N ASN A 123 1.69 12.65 -7.88
CA ASN A 123 0.29 13.00 -8.10
C ASN A 123 -0.49 13.14 -6.77
N MET A 124 -0.27 12.25 -5.82
CA MET A 124 -0.95 12.26 -4.51
C MET A 124 -0.51 13.43 -3.63
N LEU A 125 0.79 13.77 -3.65
CA LEU A 125 1.35 14.87 -2.86
C LEU A 125 1.26 16.24 -3.54
N GLU A 126 0.86 16.29 -4.82
CA GLU A 126 0.90 17.47 -5.69
C GLU A 126 2.27 18.17 -5.67
N ALA A 127 3.34 17.39 -5.51
CA ALA A 127 4.71 17.86 -5.33
C ALA A 127 5.73 16.96 -6.03
N LYS A 128 6.92 17.47 -6.30
CA LYS A 128 8.03 16.65 -6.81
C LYS A 128 8.58 15.71 -5.75
N VAL A 129 9.03 14.53 -6.16
CA VAL A 129 9.54 13.51 -5.23
C VAL A 129 10.92 13.00 -5.68
N ASN A 130 11.87 13.09 -4.76
CA ASN A 130 13.14 12.38 -4.84
C ASN A 130 13.00 11.08 -4.04
N LEU A 131 12.64 9.98 -4.73
CA LEU A 131 12.42 8.67 -4.13
C LEU A 131 13.70 7.82 -4.21
N GLN A 132 14.20 7.37 -3.07
CA GLN A 132 15.27 6.40 -2.96
C GLN A 132 14.74 5.08 -2.38
N LEU A 133 15.01 3.98 -3.09
CA LEU A 133 14.56 2.65 -2.69
C LEU A 133 15.73 1.75 -2.35
N TRP A 134 15.60 1.04 -1.24
CA TRP A 134 16.51 0.03 -0.74
C TRP A 134 15.82 -1.32 -0.65
N VAL A 135 16.58 -2.42 -0.65
CA VAL A 135 16.04 -3.76 -0.44
C VAL A 135 16.82 -4.43 0.68
N LYS A 136 16.10 -4.87 1.72
CA LYS A 136 16.66 -5.58 2.88
C LYS A 136 15.99 -6.94 3.07
N VAL A 137 16.79 -7.93 3.45
CA VAL A 137 16.29 -9.23 3.88
C VAL A 137 16.05 -9.20 5.38
N LYS A 138 14.85 -9.57 5.80
CA LYS A 138 14.45 -9.80 7.18
C LYS A 138 13.75 -11.15 7.25
N LYS A 139 14.47 -12.18 7.72
CA LYS A 139 13.90 -13.52 7.89
C LYS A 139 12.75 -13.47 8.90
N ASP A 140 11.70 -14.22 8.61
CA ASP A 140 10.56 -14.44 9.51
C ASP A 140 9.92 -13.15 10.05
N TRP A 141 9.96 -12.04 9.25
CA TRP A 141 9.44 -10.76 9.69
C TRP A 141 7.91 -10.80 9.94
N ARG A 142 7.20 -11.69 9.26
CA ARG A 142 5.75 -11.89 9.42
C ARG A 142 5.39 -12.58 10.74
N ASP A 143 6.32 -13.32 11.33
CA ASP A 143 6.13 -14.01 12.60
C ASP A 143 6.50 -13.13 13.81
N SER A 144 7.02 -11.93 13.56
CA SER A 144 7.41 -10.96 14.58
C SER A 144 6.36 -9.84 14.71
N ASP A 145 5.58 -9.86 15.79
CA ASP A 145 4.59 -8.80 16.07
C ASP A 145 5.24 -7.40 16.11
N PHE A 146 6.47 -7.30 16.60
CA PHE A 146 7.23 -6.06 16.63
C PHE A 146 7.55 -5.55 15.21
N LEU A 147 7.99 -6.43 14.31
CA LEU A 147 8.30 -6.05 12.92
C LEU A 147 7.02 -5.76 12.13
N MET A 148 5.98 -6.56 12.33
CA MET A 148 4.66 -6.31 11.72
C MET A 148 4.15 -4.93 12.07
N LYS A 149 4.14 -4.56 13.35
CA LYS A 149 3.71 -3.24 13.81
C LYS A 149 4.58 -2.11 13.24
N ASN A 150 5.90 -2.29 13.18
CA ASN A 150 6.82 -1.29 12.61
C ASN A 150 6.63 -1.08 11.09
N PHE A 151 6.06 -2.06 10.39
CA PHE A 151 5.76 -1.99 8.96
C PHE A 151 4.31 -1.56 8.68
N GLY A 152 3.55 -1.16 9.71
CA GLY A 152 2.18 -0.69 9.56
C GLY A 152 1.12 -1.79 9.58
N TYR A 153 1.48 -3.02 9.97
CA TYR A 153 0.54 -4.13 10.12
C TYR A 153 0.25 -4.36 11.62
N ASP A 154 -0.69 -3.64 12.20
CA ASP A 154 -1.12 -3.90 13.58
C ASP A 154 -2.24 -4.95 13.59
N LYS A 155 -2.03 -6.07 14.29
CA LYS A 155 -3.03 -7.14 14.44
C LYS A 155 -4.32 -6.66 15.08
N LYS A 156 -4.29 -5.57 15.84
CA LYS A 156 -5.48 -5.01 16.50
C LYS A 156 -6.41 -4.26 15.55
N GLU A 157 -5.97 -3.95 14.35
CA GLU A 157 -6.77 -3.30 13.30
C GLU A 157 -7.38 -4.31 12.31
N ILE A 158 -7.08 -5.61 12.47
CA ILE A 158 -7.50 -6.70 11.57
C ILE A 158 -8.59 -7.58 12.22
N ASP A 159 -8.81 -7.50 13.54
CA ASP A 159 -9.87 -8.15 14.30
C ASP A 159 -11.05 -7.16 14.50
#